data_3283b63d3713c169a57506cd74c60bc6
#
_entry.id   3283b63d3713c169a57506cd74c60bc6
#
_cell.length_a   1.000
_cell.length_b   1.000
_cell.length_c   1.000
_cell.angle_alpha   90.00
_cell.angle_beta   90.00
_cell.angle_gamma   90.00
#
_symmetry.space_group_name_H-M   'P 1'
#
loop_
_entity.id
_entity.type
_entity.pdbx_description
1 polymer ?
#
loop_
_entity_poly.entity_id
_entity_poly.type
_entity_poly.pdbx_seq_one_letter_code
_entity_poly.pdbx_strand_id
1 'polypeptide(L)'
;MNVKVIRMNTGEEVIVTLLNETEENLEIENPLVGMPTQSGQIGFGPWAPLVKNDESITISRSYVVYIADAQVDVVEQYEKIFSPIETPSKKLIL
;
A
#
# COMPACT_ATOMS: atom_id res chain seq x y z
N MET A 1 -5.91 -6.86 6.58
CA MET A 1 -4.71 -6.02 6.62
C MET A 1 -5.10 -4.57 6.83
N ASN A 2 -4.24 -3.81 7.42
CA ASN A 2 -4.53 -2.41 7.77
C ASN A 2 -4.04 -1.49 6.65
N VAL A 3 -4.91 -1.22 5.70
CA VAL A 3 -4.57 -0.46 4.50
C VAL A 3 -4.75 1.03 4.77
N LYS A 4 -3.70 1.81 4.52
CA LYS A 4 -3.72 3.26 4.74
C LYS A 4 -3.13 3.98 3.54
N VAL A 5 -3.55 5.22 3.36
CA VAL A 5 -2.95 6.13 2.39
C VAL A 5 -2.06 7.10 3.14
N ILE A 6 -0.84 7.28 2.65
CA ILE A 6 0.12 8.19 3.26
C ILE A 6 0.53 9.20 2.21
N ARG A 7 0.43 10.49 2.55
CA ARG A 7 0.98 11.54 1.70
C ARG A 7 2.39 11.85 2.18
N MET A 8 3.35 11.66 1.29
CA MET A 8 4.74 11.97 1.59
C MET A 8 5.01 13.46 1.34
N ASN A 9 5.99 14.01 2.03
CA ASN A 9 6.31 15.44 1.87
C ASN A 9 6.87 15.77 0.48
N THR A 10 7.20 14.75 -0.30
CA THR A 10 7.59 14.94 -1.70
C THR A 10 6.39 15.05 -2.62
N GLY A 11 5.17 14.88 -2.11
CA GLY A 11 3.94 15.00 -2.88
C GLY A 11 3.33 13.69 -3.34
N GLU A 12 4.00 12.60 -3.11
CA GLU A 12 3.49 11.28 -3.50
C GLU A 12 2.41 10.81 -2.55
N GLU A 13 1.40 10.15 -3.09
CA GLU A 13 0.38 9.50 -2.29
C GLU A 13 0.60 8.01 -2.40
N VAL A 14 0.90 7.37 -1.27
CA VAL A 14 1.34 5.97 -1.23
C VAL A 14 0.32 5.16 -0.46
N ILE A 15 -0.13 4.04 -1.02
CA ILE A 15 -1.02 3.14 -0.31
C ILE A 15 -0.19 1.98 0.23
N VAL A 16 -0.40 1.66 1.50
CA VAL A 16 0.46 0.72 2.23
C VAL A 16 -0.38 -0.18 3.13
N THR A 17 0.23 -1.28 3.56
CA THR A 17 -0.23 -2.01 4.74
C THR A 17 0.56 -1.44 5.93
N LEU A 18 -0.14 -0.82 6.86
CA LEU A 18 0.50 -0.24 8.05
C LEU A 18 0.62 -1.33 9.11
N LEU A 19 1.85 -1.62 9.51
CA LEU A 19 2.13 -2.67 10.48
C LEU A 19 2.25 -2.12 11.89
N ASN A 20 2.89 -0.95 12.03
CA ASN A 20 3.10 -0.36 13.34
C ASN A 20 3.33 1.14 13.18
N GLU A 21 3.00 1.87 14.23
CA GLU A 21 3.08 3.33 14.21
C GLU A 21 3.60 3.80 15.55
N THR A 22 4.66 4.58 15.53
CA THR A 22 5.21 5.19 16.74
C THR A 22 5.25 6.70 16.53
N GLU A 23 5.69 7.43 17.56
CA GLU A 23 5.81 8.88 17.43
C GLU A 23 6.83 9.30 16.38
N GLU A 24 7.81 8.45 16.11
CA GLU A 24 8.91 8.81 15.24
C GLU A 24 8.89 8.10 13.91
N ASN A 25 8.27 6.93 13.83
CA ASN A 25 8.36 6.08 12.65
C ASN A 25 7.05 5.40 12.32
N LEU A 26 6.93 5.00 11.06
CA LEU A 26 5.88 4.09 10.61
C LEU A 26 6.57 2.85 10.06
N GLU A 27 6.02 1.69 10.37
CA GLU A 27 6.46 0.44 9.78
C GLU A 27 5.40 -0.01 8.80
N ILE A 28 5.77 -0.12 7.53
CA ILE A 28 4.83 -0.40 6.46
C ILE A 28 5.30 -1.57 5.62
N GLU A 29 4.38 -2.07 4.82
CA GLU A 29 4.61 -3.19 3.92
C GLU A 29 3.92 -2.93 2.60
N ASN A 30 4.52 -3.38 1.52
CA ASN A 30 3.92 -3.37 0.17
C ASN A 30 3.41 -2.01 -0.28
N PRO A 31 4.26 -0.97 -0.26
CA PRO A 31 3.82 0.36 -0.68
C PRO A 31 3.66 0.46 -2.19
N LEU A 32 2.51 0.98 -2.61
CA LEU A 32 2.24 1.29 -4.02
C LEU A 32 1.91 2.76 -4.15
N VAL A 33 2.31 3.36 -5.25
CA VAL A 33 1.93 4.72 -5.56
C VAL A 33 0.76 4.70 -6.52
N GLY A 34 -0.25 5.54 -6.24
CA GLY A 34 -1.41 5.67 -7.10
C GLY A 34 -1.11 6.59 -8.26
N MET A 35 -1.55 6.21 -9.44
CA MET A 35 -1.34 7.02 -10.64
C MET A 35 -2.64 7.10 -11.42
N PRO A 36 -3.03 8.30 -11.91
CA PRO A 36 -4.20 8.40 -12.77
C PRO A 36 -3.92 7.72 -14.09
N THR A 37 -4.94 7.10 -14.65
CA THR A 37 -4.85 6.50 -15.98
C THR A 37 -5.75 7.24 -16.94
N GLN A 38 -5.60 6.96 -18.22
CA GLN A 38 -6.38 7.63 -19.26
C GLN A 38 -7.86 7.31 -19.16
N SER A 39 -8.21 6.17 -18.60
CA SER A 39 -9.60 5.76 -18.47
C SER A 39 -10.30 6.38 -17.25
N GLY A 40 -9.59 7.19 -16.48
CA GLY A 40 -10.15 7.77 -15.27
C GLY A 40 -10.08 6.87 -14.06
N GLN A 41 -9.55 5.68 -14.23
CA GLN A 41 -9.32 4.77 -13.11
C GLN A 41 -7.96 5.05 -12.51
N ILE A 42 -7.73 4.55 -11.30
CA ILE A 42 -6.45 4.70 -10.64
C ILE A 42 -5.65 3.43 -10.88
N GLY A 43 -4.48 3.57 -11.44
CA GLY A 43 -3.53 2.48 -11.55
C GLY A 43 -2.54 2.55 -10.41
N PHE A 44 -1.84 1.45 -10.16
CA PHE A 44 -0.85 1.38 -9.09
C PHE A 44 0.49 0.97 -9.66
N GLY A 45 1.54 1.61 -9.15
CA GLY A 45 2.89 1.22 -9.45
C GLY A 45 3.67 1.05 -8.16
N PRO A 46 4.78 0.32 -8.18
CA PRO A 46 5.56 0.13 -6.97
C PRO A 46 6.22 1.44 -6.55
N TRP A 47 6.12 1.75 -5.26
CA TRP A 47 6.80 2.92 -4.71
C TRP A 47 8.26 2.60 -4.41
N ALA A 48 8.53 1.36 -4.03
CA ALA A 48 9.88 0.93 -3.68
C ALA A 48 10.20 -0.37 -4.45
N PRO A 49 10.43 -0.28 -5.77
CA PRO A 49 10.51 -1.47 -6.62
C PRO A 49 11.71 -2.37 -6.34
N LEU A 50 12.72 -1.85 -5.66
CA LEU A 50 13.90 -2.64 -5.36
C LEU A 50 13.82 -3.36 -4.03
N VAL A 51 12.75 -3.11 -3.26
CA VAL A 51 12.56 -3.77 -1.97
C VAL A 51 11.80 -5.06 -2.22
N LYS A 52 12.22 -6.10 -1.50
CA LYS A 52 11.60 -7.41 -1.60
C LYS A 52 10.13 -7.34 -1.18
N ASN A 53 9.28 -8.15 -1.83
CA ASN A 53 7.87 -8.21 -1.46
C ASN A 53 7.72 -8.68 -0.01
N ASP A 54 6.75 -8.12 0.67
CA ASP A 54 6.43 -8.44 2.06
C ASP A 54 7.56 -8.13 3.04
N GLU A 55 8.52 -7.33 2.61
CA GLU A 55 9.54 -6.82 3.50
C GLU A 55 9.00 -5.59 4.22
N SER A 56 9.19 -5.51 5.54
CA SER A 56 8.76 -4.34 6.26
C SER A 56 9.75 -3.20 6.03
N ILE A 57 9.22 -2.00 5.85
CA ILE A 57 10.01 -0.80 5.61
C ILE A 57 9.68 0.17 6.74
N THR A 58 10.71 0.72 7.37
CA THR A 58 10.52 1.75 8.40
C THR A 58 10.74 3.10 7.76
N ILE A 59 9.74 3.97 7.85
CA ILE A 59 9.88 5.34 7.33
C ILE A 59 9.72 6.32 8.49
N SER A 60 10.42 7.45 8.38
CA SER A 60 10.36 8.48 9.40
C SER A 60 9.07 9.29 9.27
N ARG A 61 8.41 9.56 10.40
CA ARG A 61 7.21 10.40 10.38
C ARG A 61 7.49 11.80 9.89
N SER A 62 8.74 12.24 9.92
CA SER A 62 9.08 13.57 9.42
C SER A 62 8.85 13.72 7.93
N TYR A 63 8.73 12.61 7.20
CA TYR A 63 8.44 12.65 5.77
C TYR A 63 6.95 12.50 5.46
N VAL A 64 6.12 12.35 6.47
CA VAL A 64 4.68 12.07 6.30
C VAL A 64 3.88 13.33 6.54
N VAL A 65 3.05 13.72 5.57
CA VAL A 65 2.16 14.85 5.70
C VAL A 65 0.87 14.44 6.40
N TYR A 66 0.28 13.31 5.97
CA TYR A 66 -0.90 12.76 6.63
C TYR A 66 -0.99 11.26 6.40
N ILE A 67 -1.75 10.62 7.25
CA ILE A 67 -2.13 9.22 7.12
C ILE A 67 -3.65 9.19 7.16
N ALA A 68 -4.26 8.47 6.23
CA ALA A 68 -5.72 8.44 6.14
C ALA A 68 -6.18 7.07 5.64
N ASP A 69 -7.46 6.80 5.84
CA ASP A 69 -8.06 5.61 5.27
C ASP A 69 -8.26 5.79 3.77
N ALA A 70 -8.06 4.71 3.02
CA ALA A 70 -8.28 4.73 1.58
C ALA A 70 -9.77 4.53 1.28
N GLN A 71 -10.16 4.93 0.08
CA GLN A 71 -11.51 4.64 -0.40
C GLN A 71 -11.70 3.14 -0.54
N VAL A 72 -12.94 2.68 -0.38
CA VAL A 72 -13.25 1.26 -0.33
C VAL A 72 -12.79 0.52 -1.59
N ASP A 73 -13.03 1.09 -2.76
CA ASP A 73 -12.61 0.45 -4.00
C ASP A 73 -11.09 0.37 -4.14
N VAL A 74 -10.39 1.36 -3.61
CA VAL A 74 -8.92 1.36 -3.60
C VAL A 74 -8.42 0.25 -2.68
N VAL A 75 -9.03 0.11 -1.50
CA VAL A 75 -8.67 -0.96 -0.56
C VAL A 75 -8.88 -2.32 -1.21
N GLU A 76 -10.01 -2.49 -1.91
CA GLU A 76 -10.31 -3.77 -2.55
C GLU A 76 -9.27 -4.12 -3.63
N GLN A 77 -8.87 -3.14 -4.43
CA GLN A 77 -7.86 -3.38 -5.45
C GLN A 77 -6.52 -3.72 -4.84
N TYR A 78 -6.14 -3.00 -3.79
CA TYR A 78 -4.87 -3.25 -3.10
C TYR A 78 -4.86 -4.65 -2.49
N GLU A 79 -5.95 -5.03 -1.83
CA GLU A 79 -6.03 -6.34 -1.21
C GLU A 79 -5.99 -7.47 -2.23
N LYS A 80 -6.57 -7.25 -3.40
CA LYS A 80 -6.49 -8.25 -4.47
C LYS A 80 -5.06 -8.51 -4.92
N ILE A 81 -4.24 -7.48 -4.90
CA ILE A 81 -2.85 -7.60 -5.33
C ILE A 81 -2.03 -8.39 -4.32
N PHE A 82 -2.26 -8.14 -3.03
CA PHE A 82 -1.39 -8.67 -1.98
C PHE A 82 -2.01 -9.76 -1.12
N SER A 83 -3.30 -9.96 -1.23
CA SER A 83 -3.95 -11.00 -0.43
C SER A 83 -3.69 -12.36 -1.05
N PRO A 84 -3.22 -13.33 -0.29
CA PRO A 84 -2.94 -14.66 -0.83
C PRO A 84 -4.18 -15.49 -1.07
N ILE A 85 -5.32 -14.97 -0.79
CA ILE A 85 -6.53 -15.69 -0.88
C ILE A 85 -6.79 -16.25 -2.17
N GLU A 86 -6.35 -16.04 -2.52
CA GLU A 86 -6.80 -16.62 -3.43
C GLU A 86 -6.62 -17.88 -3.75
N THR A 87 -6.73 -17.80 -3.04
CA THR A 87 -6.61 -18.69 -3.32
C THR A 87 -6.86 -19.62 -3.45
N PRO A 88 -7.24 -19.77 -3.38
CA PRO A 88 -7.48 -20.71 -3.46
C PRO A 88 -7.60 -21.39 -4.04
N SER A 89 -7.70 -21.18 -3.95
CA SER A 89 -7.85 -21.85 -4.42
C SER A 89 -7.36 -22.43 -4.90
N LYS A 90 -7.09 -22.25 -4.83
CA LYS A 90 -6.73 -22.90 -5.15
C LYS A 90 -6.55 -23.81 -5.19
N LYS A 91 -6.87 -23.78 -4.76
CA LYS A 91 -6.95 -24.63 -4.72
C LYS A 91 -7.08 -25.32 -5.15
N LEU A 92 -7.36 -25.07 -5.04
CA LEU A 92 -7.59 -25.77 -5.46
C LEU A 92 -7.66 -26.34 -6.12
N ILE A 93 -7.76 -26.30 -6.17
CA ILE A 93 -7.87 -26.87 -6.80
C ILE A 93 -7.71 -27.54 -7.34
N LEU A 94 -7.87 -27.73 -7.16
CA LEU A 94 -7.85 -28.48 -7.57
C LEU A 94 -7.75 -29.05 -7.94
#